data_fba7a7447a30009deded248bbdb7da60
#
_entry.id   fba7a7447a30009deded248bbdb7da60
#
_cell.length_a   1.000
_cell.length_b   1.000
_cell.length_c   1.000
_cell.angle_alpha   90.00
_cell.angle_beta   90.00
_cell.angle_gamma   90.00
#
_symmetry.space_group_name_H-M   'P 1'
#
loop_
_entity.id
_entity.type
_entity.pdbx_description
1 polymer ?
#
loop_
_entity_poly.entity_id
_entity_poly.type
_entity_poly.pdbx_seq_one_letter_code
_entity_poly.pdbx_strand_id
1 'polypeptide(L)'
;GSAVSFFHQSFYEYALARHYSETGSLFSSDLKKEIQGLEIRSTVKAVLDFKRGHDTAKFVDEASSILEDPDIRLHLKLLTLSVLAFVNNPARAEKVLVADVCQKDGRLLVYFLRGVNSPDWFQTIRKMPNGIMSELKKDDEQFFPIISCLSRYVFDNPVAVYGMINQIQDRESRLYAVAYVVREHNDYSQPCVLKAYAEAKPQNVFFTVHLLQDAIKSNKEFALKETQELIMEYLVSDSPYNSHDGYELADVLCKQFCVEYPKELLGILHCCICETVRKTAQSGYYGFSTTEKFYRVDTENNYVGKILKMYEDLMIRYASDTLGRSFV
;
A
#
# COMPACT_ATOMS: atom_id res chain seq x y z
N GLY A 1 24.55 -21.98 49.02
CA GLY A 1 23.82 -22.25 47.78
C GLY A 1 24.80 -22.60 46.70
N SER A 2 24.60 -23.70 45.98
CA SER A 2 25.42 -24.09 44.82
C SER A 2 25.06 -23.18 43.64
N ALA A 3 26.05 -22.48 43.08
CA ALA A 3 25.88 -21.73 41.84
C ALA A 3 25.81 -22.72 40.67
N VAL A 4 24.81 -22.57 39.82
CA VAL A 4 24.70 -23.33 38.57
C VAL A 4 25.25 -22.43 37.44
N SER A 5 26.20 -22.97 36.68
CA SER A 5 26.78 -22.30 35.53
C SER A 5 26.29 -22.99 34.25
N PHE A 6 25.82 -22.20 33.26
CA PHE A 6 25.39 -22.69 31.96
C PHE A 6 26.47 -22.41 30.91
N PHE A 7 26.82 -23.41 30.11
CA PHE A 7 27.79 -23.25 29.01
C PHE A 7 27.28 -22.40 27.83
N HIS A 8 25.97 -22.36 27.67
CA HIS A 8 25.36 -21.66 26.56
C HIS A 8 24.13 -20.92 27.04
N GLN A 9 23.97 -19.67 26.58
CA GLN A 9 22.87 -18.80 26.96
C GLN A 9 21.49 -19.43 26.67
N SER A 10 21.35 -20.17 25.58
CA SER A 10 20.08 -20.84 25.24
C SER A 10 19.65 -21.88 26.29
N PHE A 11 20.57 -22.57 26.95
CA PHE A 11 20.22 -23.50 28.04
C PHE A 11 19.74 -22.76 29.28
N TYR A 12 20.36 -21.65 29.60
CA TYR A 12 19.91 -20.77 30.67
C TYR A 12 18.49 -20.24 30.39
N GLU A 13 18.26 -19.68 29.20
CA GLU A 13 16.97 -19.16 28.77
C GLU A 13 15.87 -20.24 28.78
N TYR A 14 16.19 -21.45 28.31
CA TYR A 14 15.29 -22.59 28.36
C TYR A 14 14.96 -23.00 29.79
N ALA A 15 15.95 -23.15 30.64
CA ALA A 15 15.77 -23.55 32.05
C ALA A 15 14.92 -22.52 32.81
N LEU A 16 15.16 -21.24 32.54
CA LEU A 16 14.42 -20.15 33.16
C LEU A 16 12.95 -20.12 32.63
N ALA A 17 12.76 -20.25 31.32
CA ALA A 17 11.43 -20.28 30.69
C ALA A 17 10.60 -21.46 31.24
N ARG A 18 11.22 -22.63 31.36
CA ARG A 18 10.60 -23.82 31.95
C ARG A 18 10.22 -23.59 33.42
N HIS A 19 11.11 -23.03 34.22
CA HIS A 19 10.86 -22.72 35.63
C HIS A 19 9.60 -21.85 35.79
N TYR A 20 9.51 -20.72 35.08
CA TYR A 20 8.36 -19.83 35.19
C TYR A 20 7.06 -20.41 34.59
N SER A 21 7.16 -21.35 33.68
CA SER A 21 6.01 -22.07 33.16
C SER A 21 5.49 -23.13 34.16
N GLU A 22 6.39 -23.88 34.80
CA GLU A 22 6.03 -24.96 35.76
C GLU A 22 5.55 -24.39 37.10
N THR A 23 6.20 -23.36 37.63
CA THR A 23 5.82 -22.76 38.91
C THR A 23 4.58 -21.89 38.84
N GLY A 24 4.19 -21.47 37.66
CA GLY A 24 3.06 -20.54 37.46
C GLY A 24 3.33 -19.11 37.94
N SER A 25 4.57 -18.82 38.37
CA SER A 25 4.99 -17.46 38.74
C SER A 25 5.14 -16.56 37.47
N LEU A 26 4.93 -15.27 37.66
CA LEU A 26 5.13 -14.29 36.56
C LEU A 26 6.60 -13.87 36.56
N PHE A 27 7.26 -14.06 35.41
CA PHE A 27 8.61 -13.57 35.13
C PHE A 27 8.71 -12.06 35.24
N SER A 28 7.67 -11.35 34.80
CA SER A 28 7.53 -9.90 34.90
C SER A 28 7.74 -9.35 36.29
N SER A 29 7.38 -10.13 37.34
CA SER A 29 7.56 -9.70 38.72
C SER A 29 9.06 -9.67 39.14
N ASP A 30 9.87 -10.55 38.58
CA ASP A 30 11.32 -10.56 38.82
C ASP A 30 12.04 -9.61 37.83
N LEU A 31 11.52 -9.48 36.62
CA LEU A 31 12.00 -8.53 35.60
C LEU A 31 12.08 -7.08 36.11
N LYS A 32 11.14 -6.68 36.99
CA LYS A 32 11.15 -5.35 37.62
C LYS A 32 12.34 -5.13 38.58
N LYS A 33 12.86 -6.21 39.15
CA LYS A 33 13.98 -6.15 40.09
C LYS A 33 15.31 -6.13 39.38
N GLU A 34 15.33 -6.51 38.10
CA GLU A 34 16.54 -6.64 37.29
C GLU A 34 16.80 -5.34 36.47
N ILE A 35 18.07 -5.24 36.02
CA ILE A 35 18.43 -4.19 35.05
C ILE A 35 17.80 -4.57 33.70
N GLN A 36 16.77 -3.84 33.29
CA GLN A 36 16.07 -4.08 32.04
C GLN A 36 16.87 -3.52 30.84
N GLY A 37 18.03 -4.12 30.57
CA GLY A 37 18.88 -3.82 29.41
C GLY A 37 18.43 -4.57 28.15
N LEU A 38 19.18 -4.38 27.05
CA LEU A 38 18.86 -5.06 25.78
C LEU A 38 19.14 -6.56 25.83
N GLU A 39 20.03 -6.99 26.67
CA GLU A 39 20.45 -8.40 26.90
C GLU A 39 19.33 -9.27 27.44
N ILE A 40 18.39 -8.72 28.21
CA ILE A 40 17.26 -9.48 28.79
C ILE A 40 16.20 -9.84 27.73
N ARG A 41 16.25 -9.24 26.53
CA ARG A 41 15.23 -9.44 25.46
C ARG A 41 15.11 -10.89 25.01
N SER A 42 16.24 -11.58 24.85
CA SER A 42 16.24 -12.99 24.46
C SER A 42 15.57 -13.88 25.52
N THR A 43 15.82 -13.58 26.80
CA THR A 43 15.20 -14.28 27.94
C THR A 43 13.68 -14.02 27.97
N VAL A 44 13.25 -12.76 27.86
CA VAL A 44 11.80 -12.42 27.79
C VAL A 44 11.13 -13.17 26.64
N LYS A 45 11.74 -13.16 25.46
CA LYS A 45 11.22 -13.89 24.30
C LYS A 45 11.12 -15.40 24.57
N ALA A 46 12.16 -16.00 25.11
CA ALA A 46 12.16 -17.43 25.42
C ALA A 46 11.06 -17.80 26.43
N VAL A 47 10.85 -16.99 27.47
CA VAL A 47 9.76 -17.21 28.45
C VAL A 47 8.41 -17.14 27.80
N LEU A 48 8.16 -16.11 26.95
CA LEU A 48 6.90 -15.92 26.25
C LEU A 48 6.64 -17.08 25.27
N ASP A 49 7.62 -17.42 24.43
CA ASP A 49 7.50 -18.52 23.46
C ASP A 49 7.22 -19.87 24.15
N PHE A 50 7.92 -20.15 25.24
CA PHE A 50 7.76 -21.39 26.01
C PHE A 50 6.37 -21.46 26.66
N LYS A 51 5.93 -20.38 27.36
CA LYS A 51 4.58 -20.32 27.96
C LYS A 51 3.52 -20.52 26.90
N ARG A 52 3.62 -19.84 25.74
CA ARG A 52 2.65 -19.97 24.68
C ARG A 52 2.56 -21.39 24.13
N GLY A 53 3.70 -22.07 23.97
CA GLY A 53 3.75 -23.44 23.49
C GLY A 53 3.13 -24.47 24.44
N HIS A 54 3.01 -24.16 25.74
CA HIS A 54 2.52 -25.08 26.75
C HIS A 54 1.14 -24.69 27.33
N ASP A 55 0.90 -23.40 27.54
CA ASP A 55 -0.31 -22.89 28.18
C ASP A 55 -0.59 -21.46 27.74
N THR A 56 -1.54 -21.31 26.81
CA THR A 56 -1.93 -19.99 26.27
C THR A 56 -2.45 -19.04 27.36
N ALA A 57 -3.10 -19.53 28.41
CA ALA A 57 -3.60 -18.67 29.49
C ALA A 57 -2.42 -18.06 30.27
N LYS A 58 -1.45 -18.87 30.66
CA LYS A 58 -0.22 -18.37 31.32
C LYS A 58 0.58 -17.42 30.43
N PHE A 59 0.57 -17.64 29.11
CA PHE A 59 1.18 -16.74 28.17
C PHE A 59 0.48 -15.38 28.16
N VAL A 60 -0.85 -15.36 28.10
CA VAL A 60 -1.65 -14.11 28.11
C VAL A 60 -1.45 -13.36 29.42
N ASP A 61 -1.45 -14.03 30.55
CA ASP A 61 -1.22 -13.41 31.87
C ASP A 61 0.17 -12.76 31.94
N GLU A 62 1.20 -13.44 31.44
CA GLU A 62 2.57 -12.90 31.38
C GLU A 62 2.66 -11.70 30.42
N ALA A 63 2.13 -11.84 29.22
CA ALA A 63 2.13 -10.78 28.22
C ALA A 63 1.36 -9.53 28.69
N SER A 64 0.19 -9.72 29.35
CA SER A 64 -0.58 -8.63 29.95
C SER A 64 0.23 -7.93 31.03
N SER A 65 0.83 -8.71 31.94
CA SER A 65 1.66 -8.16 33.01
C SER A 65 2.85 -7.34 32.50
N ILE A 66 3.49 -7.76 31.40
CA ILE A 66 4.58 -6.99 30.78
C ILE A 66 4.05 -5.72 30.10
N LEU A 67 2.94 -5.81 29.36
CA LEU A 67 2.43 -4.72 28.55
C LEU A 67 1.79 -3.60 29.38
N GLU A 68 1.11 -3.93 30.47
CA GLU A 68 0.35 -2.98 31.28
C GLU A 68 1.18 -2.37 32.42
N ASP A 69 2.25 -3.00 32.85
CA ASP A 69 3.05 -2.53 33.99
C ASP A 69 3.88 -1.28 33.63
N PRO A 70 3.72 -0.16 34.34
CA PRO A 70 4.46 1.07 34.08
C PRO A 70 5.97 0.94 34.33
N ASP A 71 6.40 0.03 35.22
CA ASP A 71 7.81 -0.15 35.59
C ASP A 71 8.58 -0.98 34.56
N ILE A 72 7.89 -1.58 33.58
CA ILE A 72 8.53 -2.31 32.49
C ILE A 72 8.84 -1.38 31.34
N ARG A 73 10.12 -1.40 30.90
CA ARG A 73 10.64 -0.54 29.84
C ARG A 73 9.96 -0.80 28.50
N LEU A 74 9.74 0.27 27.73
CA LEU A 74 9.05 0.25 26.45
C LEU A 74 9.59 -0.82 25.48
N HIS A 75 10.91 -0.99 25.38
CA HIS A 75 11.50 -1.96 24.44
C HIS A 75 11.13 -3.42 24.73
N LEU A 76 10.77 -3.77 25.98
CA LEU A 76 10.25 -5.08 26.35
C LEU A 76 8.77 -5.22 26.02
N LYS A 77 7.99 -4.15 26.19
CA LYS A 77 6.59 -4.09 25.74
C LYS A 77 6.52 -4.25 24.22
N LEU A 78 7.39 -3.56 23.46
CA LEU A 78 7.47 -3.70 22.02
C LEU A 78 7.88 -5.12 21.60
N LEU A 79 8.81 -5.75 22.31
CA LEU A 79 9.18 -7.15 22.08
C LEU A 79 7.98 -8.08 22.29
N THR A 80 7.24 -7.92 23.39
CA THR A 80 6.04 -8.73 23.70
C THR A 80 4.97 -8.58 22.60
N LEU A 81 4.72 -7.35 22.12
CA LEU A 81 3.83 -7.12 20.99
C LEU A 81 4.34 -7.76 19.71
N SER A 82 5.66 -7.76 19.48
CA SER A 82 6.25 -8.45 18.33
C SER A 82 5.98 -9.95 18.40
N VAL A 83 6.16 -10.57 19.57
CA VAL A 83 5.83 -12.01 19.78
C VAL A 83 4.35 -12.26 19.46
N LEU A 84 3.44 -11.43 19.98
CA LEU A 84 1.99 -11.53 19.70
C LEU A 84 1.67 -11.35 18.21
N ALA A 85 2.29 -10.39 17.54
CA ALA A 85 2.05 -10.11 16.13
C ALA A 85 2.43 -11.28 15.20
N PHE A 86 3.44 -12.07 15.58
CA PHE A 86 3.86 -13.27 14.84
C PHE A 86 3.04 -14.52 15.16
N VAL A 87 2.10 -14.43 16.08
CA VAL A 87 1.24 -15.57 16.43
C VAL A 87 0.32 -15.94 15.27
N ASN A 88 0.43 -17.16 14.78
CA ASN A 88 -0.56 -17.76 13.89
C ASN A 88 -1.69 -18.38 14.74
N ASN A 89 -2.93 -18.28 14.26
CA ASN A 89 -4.12 -18.75 14.99
C ASN A 89 -4.22 -18.18 16.42
N PRO A 90 -4.24 -16.85 16.61
CA PRO A 90 -4.30 -16.26 17.92
C PRO A 90 -5.60 -16.63 18.65
N ALA A 91 -5.46 -17.03 19.91
CA ALA A 91 -6.58 -17.33 20.78
C ALA A 91 -7.42 -16.05 21.06
N ARG A 92 -8.67 -16.25 21.47
CA ARG A 92 -9.56 -15.12 21.80
C ARG A 92 -8.95 -14.19 22.86
N ALA A 93 -8.31 -14.75 23.87
CA ALA A 93 -7.68 -13.96 24.95
C ALA A 93 -6.52 -13.11 24.43
N GLU A 94 -5.67 -13.67 23.52
CA GLU A 94 -4.58 -12.92 22.85
C GLU A 94 -5.14 -11.74 22.02
N LYS A 95 -6.24 -11.97 21.30
CA LYS A 95 -6.92 -10.93 20.50
C LYS A 95 -7.49 -9.80 21.38
N VAL A 96 -8.09 -10.14 22.53
CA VAL A 96 -8.61 -9.17 23.48
C VAL A 96 -7.47 -8.36 24.08
N LEU A 97 -6.41 -9.02 24.55
CA LEU A 97 -5.24 -8.34 25.12
C LEU A 97 -4.64 -7.31 24.15
N VAL A 98 -4.42 -7.70 22.91
CA VAL A 98 -3.85 -6.79 21.88
C VAL A 98 -4.79 -5.63 21.63
N ALA A 99 -6.09 -5.87 21.50
CA ALA A 99 -7.07 -4.82 21.26
C ALA A 99 -7.09 -3.80 22.41
N ASP A 100 -7.12 -4.27 23.67
CA ASP A 100 -7.18 -3.41 24.84
C ASP A 100 -5.90 -2.56 25.02
N VAL A 101 -4.73 -3.18 24.82
CA VAL A 101 -3.44 -2.49 24.95
C VAL A 101 -3.25 -1.47 23.84
N CYS A 102 -3.56 -1.83 22.60
CA CYS A 102 -3.43 -0.94 21.44
C CYS A 102 -4.44 0.22 21.49
N GLN A 103 -5.59 0.05 22.11
CA GLN A 103 -6.54 1.12 22.32
C GLN A 103 -6.05 2.17 23.34
N LYS A 104 -5.28 1.73 24.34
CA LYS A 104 -4.73 2.61 25.38
C LYS A 104 -3.49 3.41 24.93
N ASP A 105 -2.68 2.85 24.03
CA ASP A 105 -1.43 3.50 23.55
C ASP A 105 -1.27 3.31 22.03
N GLY A 106 -1.43 4.41 21.28
CA GLY A 106 -1.29 4.44 19.82
C GLY A 106 0.11 4.05 19.30
N ARG A 107 1.17 4.22 20.10
CA ARG A 107 2.54 3.80 19.73
C ARG A 107 2.62 2.26 19.71
N LEU A 108 1.98 1.61 20.68
CA LEU A 108 1.89 0.16 20.73
C LEU A 108 1.07 -0.39 19.57
N LEU A 109 -0.04 0.29 19.21
CA LEU A 109 -0.81 -0.03 18.00
C LEU A 109 0.07 0.01 16.74
N VAL A 110 0.76 1.13 16.50
CA VAL A 110 1.64 1.28 15.34
C VAL A 110 2.68 0.16 15.26
N TYR A 111 3.28 -0.16 16.39
CA TYR A 111 4.30 -1.21 16.45
C TYR A 111 3.71 -2.60 16.16
N PHE A 112 2.56 -2.92 16.72
CA PHE A 112 1.84 -4.17 16.44
C PHE A 112 1.50 -4.29 14.95
N LEU A 113 0.91 -3.25 14.36
CA LEU A 113 0.51 -3.24 12.96
C LEU A 113 1.69 -3.38 11.98
N ARG A 114 2.87 -2.91 12.34
CA ARG A 114 4.09 -3.13 11.54
C ARG A 114 4.53 -4.59 11.50
N GLY A 115 4.32 -5.32 12.59
CA GLY A 115 4.79 -6.70 12.76
C GLY A 115 3.80 -7.77 12.34
N VAL A 116 2.49 -7.46 12.34
CA VAL A 116 1.46 -8.48 12.11
C VAL A 116 1.40 -8.91 10.64
N ASN A 117 1.45 -10.24 10.41
CA ASN A 117 1.41 -10.84 9.08
C ASN A 117 0.33 -11.93 8.94
N SER A 118 -0.14 -12.51 10.05
CA SER A 118 -1.11 -13.59 9.98
C SER A 118 -2.51 -13.09 9.62
N PRO A 119 -3.22 -13.74 8.66
CA PRO A 119 -4.58 -13.38 8.29
C PRO A 119 -5.56 -13.49 9.46
N ASP A 120 -5.25 -14.30 10.47
CA ASP A 120 -6.11 -14.52 11.63
C ASP A 120 -6.28 -13.28 12.53
N TRP A 121 -5.38 -12.30 12.40
CA TRP A 121 -5.48 -11.02 13.09
C TRP A 121 -6.42 -10.03 12.41
N PHE A 122 -6.77 -10.23 11.14
CA PHE A 122 -7.55 -9.25 10.37
C PHE A 122 -8.88 -8.87 11.05
N GLN A 123 -9.60 -9.85 11.59
CA GLN A 123 -10.87 -9.60 12.27
C GLN A 123 -10.70 -8.78 13.56
N THR A 124 -9.56 -8.90 14.23
CA THR A 124 -9.22 -8.09 15.40
C THR A 124 -8.85 -6.67 14.97
N ILE A 125 -7.99 -6.53 13.96
CA ILE A 125 -7.57 -5.25 13.38
C ILE A 125 -8.80 -4.47 12.87
N ARG A 126 -9.74 -5.14 12.20
CA ARG A 126 -10.98 -4.54 11.72
C ARG A 126 -11.85 -3.98 12.85
N LYS A 127 -11.80 -4.59 14.02
CA LYS A 127 -12.56 -4.15 15.21
C LYS A 127 -11.78 -3.18 16.09
N MET A 128 -10.50 -2.99 15.84
CA MET A 128 -9.70 -1.96 16.50
C MET A 128 -10.28 -0.59 16.15
N PRO A 129 -10.23 0.37 17.03
CA PRO A 129 -11.30 1.34 17.24
C PRO A 129 -11.65 2.13 15.98
N ASN A 130 -12.94 2.17 15.67
CA ASN A 130 -13.53 2.96 14.58
C ASN A 130 -13.13 4.45 14.65
N GLY A 131 -12.83 4.98 15.84
CA GLY A 131 -12.39 6.36 16.03
C GLY A 131 -11.06 6.69 15.38
N ILE A 132 -10.07 5.77 15.41
CA ILE A 132 -8.75 6.04 14.82
C ILE A 132 -8.86 6.22 13.31
N MET A 133 -9.63 5.37 12.62
CA MET A 133 -9.78 5.48 11.17
C MET A 133 -10.46 6.79 10.74
N SER A 134 -11.48 7.25 11.47
CA SER A 134 -12.20 8.47 11.10
C SER A 134 -11.35 9.73 11.22
N GLU A 135 -10.43 9.78 12.18
CA GLU A 135 -9.58 10.94 12.45
C GLU A 135 -8.21 10.89 11.77
N LEU A 136 -7.89 9.76 11.12
CA LEU A 136 -6.57 9.50 10.55
C LEU A 136 -6.22 10.48 9.41
N LYS A 137 -5.07 11.12 9.53
CA LYS A 137 -4.53 12.04 8.52
C LYS A 137 -3.20 11.51 7.97
N LYS A 138 -2.89 11.85 6.72
CA LYS A 138 -1.68 11.40 6.02
C LYS A 138 -0.37 11.79 6.72
N ASP A 139 -0.38 12.89 7.50
CA ASP A 139 0.77 13.40 8.21
C ASP A 139 0.93 12.79 9.62
N ASP A 140 -0.03 11.96 10.07
CA ASP A 140 0.05 11.27 11.34
C ASP A 140 1.09 10.13 11.29
N GLU A 141 1.88 9.96 12.35
CA GLU A 141 2.84 8.85 12.46
C GLU A 141 2.20 7.47 12.30
N GLN A 142 0.90 7.37 12.58
CA GLN A 142 0.13 6.13 12.51
C GLN A 142 -0.39 5.82 11.11
N PHE A 143 -0.44 6.80 10.21
CA PHE A 143 -1.07 6.65 8.91
C PHE A 143 -0.47 5.50 8.07
N PHE A 144 0.81 5.60 7.76
CA PHE A 144 1.48 4.59 6.94
C PHE A 144 1.47 3.19 7.56
N PRO A 145 1.76 3.00 8.85
CA PRO A 145 1.63 1.70 9.49
C PRO A 145 0.25 1.07 9.38
N ILE A 146 -0.82 1.86 9.54
CA ILE A 146 -2.19 1.38 9.41
C ILE A 146 -2.49 0.99 7.95
N ILE A 147 -2.22 1.89 6.98
CA ILE A 147 -2.53 1.64 5.57
C ILE A 147 -1.69 0.49 5.01
N SER A 148 -0.40 0.42 5.34
CA SER A 148 0.47 -0.70 4.97
C SER A 148 0.05 -2.03 5.61
N CYS A 149 -0.49 -2.00 6.82
CA CYS A 149 -1.08 -3.20 7.43
C CYS A 149 -2.33 -3.65 6.66
N LEU A 150 -3.24 -2.72 6.36
CA LEU A 150 -4.47 -3.02 5.63
C LEU A 150 -4.19 -3.54 4.21
N SER A 151 -3.18 -3.01 3.52
CA SER A 151 -2.81 -3.46 2.19
C SER A 151 -2.39 -4.94 2.14
N ARG A 152 -1.80 -5.48 3.21
CA ARG A 152 -1.45 -6.90 3.31
C ARG A 152 -2.67 -7.83 3.32
N TYR A 153 -3.82 -7.33 3.75
CA TYR A 153 -5.06 -8.10 3.83
C TYR A 153 -6.02 -7.89 2.66
N VAL A 154 -5.67 -7.00 1.72
CA VAL A 154 -6.58 -6.59 0.66
C VAL A 154 -6.90 -7.73 -0.31
N PHE A 155 -5.96 -8.64 -0.58
CA PHE A 155 -6.18 -9.79 -1.47
C PHE A 155 -7.29 -10.72 -0.95
N ASP A 156 -7.29 -11.02 0.33
CA ASP A 156 -8.26 -11.92 0.96
C ASP A 156 -9.56 -11.22 1.35
N ASN A 157 -9.49 -9.90 1.63
CA ASN A 157 -10.60 -9.15 2.21
C ASN A 157 -10.82 -7.76 1.56
N PRO A 158 -10.89 -7.64 0.22
CA PRO A 158 -10.88 -6.34 -0.46
C PRO A 158 -12.02 -5.42 -0.02
N VAL A 159 -13.25 -5.93 0.02
CA VAL A 159 -14.43 -5.15 0.41
C VAL A 159 -14.31 -4.60 1.83
N ALA A 160 -13.78 -5.38 2.77
CA ALA A 160 -13.61 -4.96 4.14
C ALA A 160 -12.50 -3.91 4.29
N VAL A 161 -11.38 -4.08 3.58
CA VAL A 161 -10.26 -3.13 3.59
C VAL A 161 -10.67 -1.78 3.01
N TYR A 162 -11.29 -1.75 1.83
CA TYR A 162 -11.80 -0.51 1.25
C TYR A 162 -12.90 0.12 2.13
N GLY A 163 -13.75 -0.70 2.77
CA GLY A 163 -14.75 -0.22 3.72
C GLY A 163 -14.13 0.47 4.95
N MET A 164 -12.96 0.00 5.43
CA MET A 164 -12.23 0.67 6.51
C MET A 164 -11.60 1.98 6.03
N ILE A 165 -10.97 2.00 4.86
CA ILE A 165 -10.38 3.22 4.30
C ILE A 165 -11.42 4.30 4.08
N ASN A 166 -12.64 3.94 3.67
CA ASN A 166 -13.74 4.89 3.45
C ASN A 166 -14.25 5.53 4.76
N GLN A 167 -13.84 5.06 5.94
CA GLN A 167 -14.14 5.73 7.22
C GLN A 167 -13.26 6.95 7.47
N ILE A 168 -12.15 7.11 6.76
CA ILE A 168 -11.27 8.27 6.87
C ILE A 168 -12.04 9.51 6.40
N GLN A 169 -12.27 10.47 7.32
CA GLN A 169 -13.06 11.66 7.03
C GLN A 169 -12.28 12.67 6.19
N ASP A 170 -10.98 12.83 6.45
CA ASP A 170 -10.13 13.67 5.66
C ASP A 170 -10.03 13.13 4.23
N ARG A 171 -10.54 13.93 3.27
CA ARG A 171 -10.65 13.49 1.87
C ARG A 171 -9.29 13.19 1.25
N GLU A 172 -8.30 14.03 1.50
CA GLU A 172 -6.97 13.88 0.92
C GLU A 172 -6.29 12.61 1.42
N SER A 173 -6.31 12.38 2.74
CA SER A 173 -5.78 11.18 3.38
C SER A 173 -6.48 9.92 2.89
N ARG A 174 -7.82 9.97 2.74
CA ARG A 174 -8.59 8.84 2.22
C ARG A 174 -8.17 8.47 0.80
N LEU A 175 -8.06 9.46 -0.09
CA LEU A 175 -7.67 9.22 -1.47
C LEU A 175 -6.25 8.71 -1.60
N TYR A 176 -5.34 9.20 -0.76
CA TYR A 176 -3.99 8.69 -0.68
C TYR A 176 -3.97 7.22 -0.22
N ALA A 177 -4.74 6.89 0.82
CA ALA A 177 -4.88 5.52 1.31
C ALA A 177 -5.47 4.58 0.26
N VAL A 178 -6.50 5.03 -0.47
CA VAL A 178 -7.10 4.26 -1.58
C VAL A 178 -6.06 4.00 -2.66
N ALA A 179 -5.34 5.02 -3.12
CA ALA A 179 -4.31 4.88 -4.15
C ALA A 179 -3.20 3.89 -3.72
N TYR A 180 -2.74 4.00 -2.46
CA TYR A 180 -1.74 3.09 -1.92
C TYR A 180 -2.23 1.63 -1.95
N VAL A 181 -3.44 1.37 -1.45
CA VAL A 181 -3.99 0.00 -1.38
C VAL A 181 -4.32 -0.55 -2.76
N VAL A 182 -4.82 0.27 -3.69
CA VAL A 182 -5.05 -0.15 -5.09
C VAL A 182 -3.74 -0.58 -5.76
N ARG A 183 -2.66 0.17 -5.54
CA ARG A 183 -1.34 -0.17 -6.07
C ARG A 183 -0.84 -1.52 -5.54
N GLU A 184 -0.98 -1.77 -4.24
CA GLU A 184 -0.58 -3.04 -3.63
C GLU A 184 -1.46 -4.20 -4.09
N HIS A 185 -2.77 -3.96 -4.25
CA HIS A 185 -3.74 -4.98 -4.68
C HIS A 185 -3.57 -5.36 -6.15
N ASN A 186 -3.33 -4.39 -7.02
CA ASN A 186 -3.08 -4.45 -8.48
C ASN A 186 -3.94 -5.44 -9.31
N ASP A 187 -5.08 -5.89 -8.80
CA ASP A 187 -6.03 -6.78 -9.51
C ASP A 187 -7.24 -5.98 -10.03
N TYR A 188 -7.05 -5.29 -11.14
CA TYR A 188 -8.07 -4.46 -11.78
C TYR A 188 -9.18 -5.27 -12.49
N SER A 189 -9.20 -6.59 -12.37
CA SER A 189 -10.35 -7.39 -12.76
C SER A 189 -11.50 -7.30 -11.74
N GLN A 190 -11.22 -6.87 -10.51
CA GLN A 190 -12.20 -6.81 -9.43
C GLN A 190 -12.96 -5.48 -9.42
N PRO A 191 -14.31 -5.49 -9.35
CA PRO A 191 -15.12 -4.27 -9.34
C PRO A 191 -14.81 -3.30 -8.20
N CYS A 192 -14.40 -3.80 -7.02
CA CYS A 192 -14.02 -2.96 -5.89
C CYS A 192 -12.73 -2.17 -6.16
N VAL A 193 -11.77 -2.74 -6.88
CA VAL A 193 -10.53 -2.07 -7.29
C VAL A 193 -10.82 -0.99 -8.33
N LEU A 194 -11.66 -1.31 -9.34
CA LEU A 194 -12.07 -0.34 -10.36
C LEU A 194 -12.79 0.87 -9.74
N LYS A 195 -13.68 0.62 -8.77
CA LYS A 195 -14.36 1.69 -8.04
C LYS A 195 -13.37 2.54 -7.23
N ALA A 196 -12.46 1.90 -6.51
CA ALA A 196 -11.44 2.59 -5.72
C ALA A 196 -10.49 3.41 -6.62
N TYR A 197 -10.10 2.87 -7.77
CA TYR A 197 -9.33 3.61 -8.78
C TYR A 197 -10.07 4.87 -9.25
N ALA A 198 -11.34 4.76 -9.61
CA ALA A 198 -12.14 5.89 -10.07
C ALA A 198 -12.26 7.00 -9.01
N GLU A 199 -12.28 6.65 -7.73
CA GLU A 199 -12.25 7.62 -6.62
C GLU A 199 -10.87 8.29 -6.48
N ALA A 200 -9.77 7.57 -6.69
CA ALA A 200 -8.41 8.08 -6.54
C ALA A 200 -7.91 8.89 -7.75
N LYS A 201 -8.38 8.56 -8.96
CA LYS A 201 -7.95 9.15 -10.24
C LYS A 201 -7.88 10.69 -10.27
N PRO A 202 -8.84 11.46 -9.73
CA PRO A 202 -8.85 12.92 -9.86
C PRO A 202 -7.75 13.65 -9.07
N GLN A 203 -6.99 12.96 -8.22
CA GLN A 203 -6.19 13.61 -7.19
C GLN A 203 -4.70 13.72 -7.49
N ASN A 204 -4.15 12.79 -8.27
CA ASN A 204 -2.73 12.83 -8.57
C ASN A 204 -2.44 12.06 -9.86
N VAL A 205 -2.07 12.79 -10.89
CA VAL A 205 -1.72 12.26 -12.21
C VAL A 205 -0.59 11.24 -12.14
N PHE A 206 0.42 11.50 -11.34
CA PHE A 206 1.57 10.60 -11.16
C PHE A 206 1.14 9.23 -10.57
N PHE A 207 0.26 9.24 -9.58
CA PHE A 207 -0.33 8.00 -9.07
C PHE A 207 -1.11 7.25 -10.14
N THR A 208 -1.90 7.96 -10.93
CA THR A 208 -2.71 7.37 -12.00
C THR A 208 -1.85 6.63 -13.03
N VAL A 209 -0.67 7.15 -13.36
CA VAL A 209 0.27 6.47 -14.28
C VAL A 209 0.71 5.13 -13.73
N HIS A 210 1.20 5.12 -12.50
CA HIS A 210 1.67 3.88 -11.87
C HIS A 210 0.54 2.86 -11.74
N LEU A 211 -0.67 3.31 -11.39
CA LEU A 211 -1.84 2.45 -11.31
C LEU A 211 -2.18 1.84 -12.68
N LEU A 212 -2.08 2.61 -13.77
CA LEU A 212 -2.34 2.10 -15.12
C LEU A 212 -1.25 1.16 -15.63
N GLN A 213 0.02 1.39 -15.27
CA GLN A 213 1.11 0.46 -15.57
C GLN A 213 0.88 -0.92 -14.95
N ASP A 214 0.32 -0.97 -13.75
CA ASP A 214 -0.03 -2.23 -13.10
C ASP A 214 -1.36 -2.80 -13.65
N ALA A 215 -2.33 -1.94 -13.94
CA ALA A 215 -3.63 -2.33 -14.48
C ALA A 215 -3.52 -3.09 -15.81
N ILE A 216 -2.53 -2.77 -16.66
CA ILE A 216 -2.36 -3.42 -17.96
C ILE A 216 -2.13 -4.93 -17.84
N LYS A 217 -1.52 -5.37 -16.75
CA LYS A 217 -1.21 -6.79 -16.50
C LYS A 217 -2.44 -7.59 -16.11
N SER A 218 -3.38 -6.97 -15.39
CA SER A 218 -4.57 -7.64 -14.86
C SER A 218 -5.84 -7.33 -15.65
N ASN A 219 -5.95 -6.13 -16.26
CA ASN A 219 -7.09 -5.70 -17.05
C ASN A 219 -6.66 -4.75 -18.18
N LYS A 220 -6.15 -5.33 -19.26
CA LYS A 220 -5.66 -4.60 -20.43
C LYS A 220 -6.70 -3.65 -21.03
N GLU A 221 -7.94 -4.10 -21.20
CA GLU A 221 -9.02 -3.32 -21.81
C GLU A 221 -9.33 -2.06 -21.00
N PHE A 222 -9.42 -2.21 -19.67
CA PHE A 222 -9.58 -1.10 -18.76
C PHE A 222 -8.40 -0.12 -18.84
N ALA A 223 -7.16 -0.62 -18.80
CA ALA A 223 -5.98 0.22 -18.83
C ALA A 223 -5.86 1.03 -20.13
N LEU A 224 -6.17 0.43 -21.27
CA LEU A 224 -6.16 1.11 -22.57
C LEU A 224 -7.24 2.19 -22.66
N LYS A 225 -8.46 1.89 -22.20
CA LYS A 225 -9.56 2.86 -22.16
C LYS A 225 -9.23 4.06 -21.28
N GLU A 226 -8.75 3.82 -20.06
CA GLU A 226 -8.37 4.88 -19.14
C GLU A 226 -7.20 5.72 -19.67
N THR A 227 -6.23 5.09 -20.34
CA THR A 227 -5.12 5.79 -21.02
C THR A 227 -5.65 6.71 -22.12
N GLN A 228 -6.61 6.24 -22.92
CA GLN A 228 -7.25 7.08 -23.94
C GLN A 228 -7.97 8.28 -23.31
N GLU A 229 -8.73 8.07 -22.24
CA GLU A 229 -9.44 9.16 -21.54
C GLU A 229 -8.46 10.20 -20.98
N LEU A 230 -7.35 9.75 -20.39
CA LEU A 230 -6.31 10.64 -19.87
C LEU A 230 -5.63 11.45 -20.99
N ILE A 231 -5.21 10.80 -22.07
CA ILE A 231 -4.60 11.50 -23.21
C ILE A 231 -5.59 12.54 -23.77
N MET A 232 -6.87 12.20 -23.90
CA MET A 232 -7.89 13.11 -24.36
C MET A 232 -8.08 14.31 -23.43
N GLU A 233 -8.11 14.07 -22.12
CA GLU A 233 -8.23 15.15 -21.12
C GLU A 233 -7.08 16.14 -21.23
N TYR A 234 -5.85 15.66 -21.42
CA TYR A 234 -4.68 16.52 -21.59
C TYR A 234 -4.60 17.22 -22.94
N LEU A 235 -5.04 16.58 -24.02
CA LEU A 235 -5.08 17.21 -25.33
C LEU A 235 -6.11 18.34 -25.44
N VAL A 236 -7.19 18.24 -24.63
CA VAL A 236 -8.32 19.19 -24.67
C VAL A 236 -8.21 20.25 -23.58
N SER A 237 -7.42 20.02 -22.53
CA SER A 237 -7.29 20.94 -21.41
C SER A 237 -6.46 22.17 -21.79
N ASP A 238 -7.06 23.36 -21.65
CA ASP A 238 -6.37 24.65 -21.84
C ASP A 238 -5.56 25.10 -20.61
N SER A 239 -5.43 24.27 -19.59
CA SER A 239 -4.74 24.63 -18.37
C SER A 239 -3.22 24.55 -18.53
N PRO A 240 -2.48 25.66 -18.39
CA PRO A 240 -1.03 25.67 -18.51
C PRO A 240 -0.33 24.88 -17.39
N TYR A 241 -1.01 24.64 -16.28
CA TYR A 241 -0.47 23.84 -15.16
C TYR A 241 -0.55 22.33 -15.37
N ASN A 242 -1.51 21.88 -16.20
CA ASN A 242 -1.67 20.44 -16.50
C ASN A 242 -0.70 19.97 -17.61
N SER A 243 -0.05 20.88 -18.33
CA SER A 243 0.75 20.53 -19.51
C SER A 243 2.03 19.74 -19.17
N HIS A 244 2.68 20.03 -18.06
CA HIS A 244 3.95 19.40 -17.69
C HIS A 244 3.74 17.98 -17.12
N ASP A 245 2.85 17.85 -16.15
CA ASP A 245 2.54 16.55 -15.52
C ASP A 245 1.88 15.59 -16.51
N GLY A 246 1.01 16.12 -17.39
CA GLY A 246 0.40 15.35 -18.44
C GLY A 246 1.38 14.84 -19.48
N TYR A 247 2.44 15.59 -19.73
CA TYR A 247 3.49 15.20 -20.67
C TYR A 247 4.29 13.99 -20.13
N GLU A 248 4.75 14.05 -18.88
CA GLU A 248 5.48 12.94 -18.27
C GLU A 248 4.62 11.66 -18.23
N LEU A 249 3.33 11.84 -17.96
CA LEU A 249 2.34 10.79 -17.95
C LEU A 249 2.21 10.09 -19.31
N ALA A 250 1.93 10.87 -20.36
CA ALA A 250 1.77 10.32 -21.70
C ALA A 250 3.06 9.67 -22.19
N ASP A 251 4.23 10.27 -21.92
CA ASP A 251 5.53 9.73 -22.31
C ASP A 251 5.80 8.37 -21.64
N VAL A 252 5.54 8.25 -20.34
CA VAL A 252 5.74 6.99 -19.59
C VAL A 252 4.78 5.91 -20.09
N LEU A 253 3.48 6.21 -20.21
CA LEU A 253 2.49 5.27 -20.70
C LEU A 253 2.77 4.86 -22.15
N CYS A 254 3.03 5.84 -23.03
CA CYS A 254 3.32 5.57 -24.43
C CYS A 254 4.59 4.74 -24.62
N LYS A 255 5.65 4.98 -23.86
CA LYS A 255 6.87 4.15 -23.92
C LYS A 255 6.58 2.70 -23.55
N GLN A 256 5.81 2.48 -22.50
CA GLN A 256 5.47 1.13 -22.08
C GLN A 256 4.54 0.44 -23.07
N PHE A 257 3.45 1.10 -23.50
CA PHE A 257 2.50 0.53 -24.45
C PHE A 257 3.10 0.36 -25.84
N CYS A 258 4.05 1.20 -26.23
CA CYS A 258 4.72 1.09 -27.53
C CYS A 258 5.48 -0.24 -27.70
N VAL A 259 6.01 -0.77 -26.61
CA VAL A 259 6.74 -2.06 -26.63
C VAL A 259 5.77 -3.24 -26.63
N GLU A 260 4.77 -3.19 -25.76
CA GLU A 260 3.89 -4.34 -25.50
C GLU A 260 2.64 -4.37 -26.39
N TYR A 261 2.09 -3.19 -26.72
CA TYR A 261 0.81 -3.04 -27.42
C TYR A 261 0.84 -1.92 -28.47
N PRO A 262 1.75 -1.95 -29.45
CA PRO A 262 1.95 -0.86 -30.38
C PRO A 262 0.72 -0.56 -31.29
N LYS A 263 -0.05 -1.59 -31.64
CA LYS A 263 -1.25 -1.42 -32.47
C LYS A 263 -2.38 -0.72 -31.72
N GLU A 264 -2.60 -1.13 -30.48
CA GLU A 264 -3.63 -0.57 -29.60
C GLU A 264 -3.29 0.88 -29.26
N LEU A 265 -2.01 1.17 -28.96
CA LEU A 265 -1.56 2.53 -28.74
C LEU A 265 -1.74 3.40 -29.99
N LEU A 266 -1.41 2.90 -31.16
CA LEU A 266 -1.64 3.60 -32.42
C LEU A 266 -3.12 3.96 -32.61
N GLY A 267 -4.03 3.01 -32.32
CA GLY A 267 -5.48 3.24 -32.38
C GLY A 267 -5.93 4.32 -31.39
N ILE A 268 -5.43 4.29 -30.16
CA ILE A 268 -5.72 5.29 -29.13
C ILE A 268 -5.25 6.68 -29.59
N LEU A 269 -4.00 6.81 -30.01
CA LEU A 269 -3.44 8.09 -30.46
C LEU A 269 -4.21 8.65 -31.68
N HIS A 270 -4.58 7.77 -32.61
CA HIS A 270 -5.40 8.16 -33.77
C HIS A 270 -6.77 8.71 -33.34
N CYS A 271 -7.48 8.01 -32.46
CA CYS A 271 -8.77 8.47 -31.94
C CYS A 271 -8.64 9.81 -31.21
N CYS A 272 -7.62 9.96 -30.37
CA CYS A 272 -7.38 11.20 -29.62
C CYS A 272 -7.12 12.39 -30.57
N ILE A 273 -6.30 12.21 -31.59
CA ILE A 273 -6.01 13.25 -32.60
C ILE A 273 -7.27 13.63 -33.37
N CYS A 274 -8.00 12.64 -33.89
CA CYS A 274 -9.23 12.88 -34.62
C CYS A 274 -10.29 13.62 -33.79
N GLU A 275 -10.47 13.22 -32.53
CA GLU A 275 -11.43 13.84 -31.62
C GLU A 275 -11.02 15.29 -31.27
N THR A 276 -9.74 15.54 -31.08
CA THR A 276 -9.21 16.89 -30.84
C THR A 276 -9.47 17.80 -32.04
N VAL A 277 -9.17 17.30 -33.23
CA VAL A 277 -9.46 18.04 -34.50
C VAL A 277 -10.96 18.34 -34.65
N ARG A 278 -11.81 17.33 -34.35
CA ARG A 278 -13.27 17.50 -34.41
C ARG A 278 -13.78 18.55 -33.41
N LYS A 279 -13.33 18.52 -32.17
CA LYS A 279 -13.71 19.50 -31.14
C LYS A 279 -13.25 20.91 -31.50
N THR A 280 -12.05 21.05 -32.02
CA THR A 280 -11.51 22.32 -32.49
C THR A 280 -12.32 22.89 -33.64
N ALA A 281 -12.73 22.05 -34.60
CA ALA A 281 -13.57 22.49 -35.72
C ALA A 281 -14.99 22.91 -35.30
N GLN A 282 -15.55 22.20 -34.28
CA GLN A 282 -16.91 22.51 -33.78
C GLN A 282 -16.99 23.80 -32.95
N SER A 283 -15.88 24.17 -32.26
CA SER A 283 -15.85 25.38 -31.44
C SER A 283 -15.95 26.68 -32.21
N GLY A 284 -15.96 26.64 -33.56
CA GLY A 284 -16.06 27.81 -34.40
C GLY A 284 -14.88 28.77 -34.30
N TYR A 285 -13.88 28.39 -33.55
CA TYR A 285 -12.65 29.15 -33.40
C TYR A 285 -11.80 28.98 -34.65
N TYR A 286 -12.23 29.63 -35.72
CA TYR A 286 -11.38 29.91 -36.88
C TYR A 286 -10.26 30.92 -36.55
N GLY A 287 -10.00 31.15 -35.29
CA GLY A 287 -8.82 31.87 -34.86
C GLY A 287 -7.59 31.02 -35.11
N PHE A 288 -6.65 31.56 -35.87
CA PHE A 288 -5.30 30.99 -36.17
C PHE A 288 -4.55 30.40 -35.01
N SER A 289 -5.03 30.57 -33.76
CA SER A 289 -4.35 30.16 -32.53
C SER A 289 -4.27 28.64 -32.33
N THR A 290 -5.24 27.86 -32.81
CA THR A 290 -5.26 26.40 -32.56
C THR A 290 -4.51 25.65 -33.65
N THR A 291 -4.61 26.09 -34.90
CA THR A 291 -3.73 25.61 -35.99
C THR A 291 -2.30 26.09 -35.76
N GLU A 292 -2.06 27.29 -35.25
CA GLU A 292 -0.74 27.74 -34.86
C GLU A 292 -0.21 26.95 -33.63
N LYS A 293 -1.04 26.56 -32.70
CA LYS A 293 -0.61 25.62 -31.63
C LYS A 293 -0.21 24.25 -32.19
N PHE A 294 -0.85 23.73 -33.23
CA PHE A 294 -0.47 22.51 -33.93
C PHE A 294 0.74 22.68 -34.84
N TYR A 295 0.94 23.84 -35.50
CA TYR A 295 2.02 24.06 -36.48
C TYR A 295 3.21 24.88 -35.97
N ARG A 296 3.05 25.69 -34.90
CA ARG A 296 4.17 26.33 -34.19
C ARG A 296 4.67 25.51 -33.01
N VAL A 297 4.31 24.27 -32.98
CA VAL A 297 4.83 23.33 -32.02
C VAL A 297 6.30 23.17 -32.29
N ASP A 298 7.10 23.88 -31.55
CA ASP A 298 8.51 23.56 -31.36
C ASP A 298 8.55 22.09 -30.90
N THR A 299 8.76 21.20 -31.88
CA THR A 299 8.52 19.76 -31.74
C THR A 299 9.41 19.09 -30.69
N GLU A 300 10.42 19.81 -30.18
CA GLU A 300 11.33 19.29 -29.16
C GLU A 300 10.84 19.56 -27.73
N ASN A 301 10.04 20.58 -27.51
CA ASN A 301 9.62 21.01 -26.16
C ASN A 301 8.11 21.00 -25.89
N ASN A 302 7.27 20.67 -26.86
CA ASN A 302 5.84 20.68 -26.72
C ASN A 302 5.27 19.25 -26.73
N TYR A 303 4.46 18.97 -25.75
CA TYR A 303 3.72 17.76 -25.49
C TYR A 303 2.93 17.22 -26.70
N VAL A 304 2.17 18.08 -27.40
CA VAL A 304 1.43 17.68 -28.61
C VAL A 304 2.37 17.23 -29.72
N GLY A 305 3.49 17.94 -29.91
CA GLY A 305 4.48 17.57 -30.91
C GLY A 305 5.16 16.23 -30.62
N LYS A 306 5.41 15.91 -29.36
CA LYS A 306 5.98 14.60 -28.99
C LYS A 306 4.98 13.47 -29.19
N ILE A 307 3.67 13.67 -28.90
CA ILE A 307 2.63 12.68 -29.21
C ILE A 307 2.49 12.50 -30.73
N LEU A 308 2.50 13.57 -31.51
CA LEU A 308 2.44 13.49 -32.96
C LEU A 308 3.65 12.77 -33.55
N LYS A 309 4.85 13.07 -33.06
CA LYS A 309 6.07 12.38 -33.47
C LYS A 309 6.01 10.89 -33.12
N MET A 310 5.53 10.54 -31.93
CA MET A 310 5.35 9.15 -31.52
C MET A 310 4.33 8.43 -32.40
N TYR A 311 3.22 9.10 -32.74
CA TYR A 311 2.23 8.59 -33.68
C TYR A 311 2.85 8.34 -35.06
N GLU A 312 3.63 9.29 -35.59
CA GLU A 312 4.33 9.17 -36.85
C GLU A 312 5.33 7.99 -36.84
N ASP A 313 6.17 7.88 -35.81
CA ASP A 313 7.12 6.79 -35.63
C ASP A 313 6.44 5.41 -35.58
N LEU A 314 5.28 5.33 -34.90
CA LEU A 314 4.48 4.10 -34.85
C LEU A 314 3.85 3.76 -36.20
N MET A 315 3.36 4.75 -36.93
CA MET A 315 2.84 4.57 -38.29
C MET A 315 3.89 4.07 -39.24
N ILE A 316 5.11 4.63 -39.18
CA ILE A 316 6.23 4.21 -40.02
C ILE A 316 6.63 2.76 -39.70
N ARG A 317 6.75 2.40 -38.42
CA ARG A 317 7.06 1.01 -38.00
C ARG A 317 5.99 0.04 -38.47
N TYR A 318 4.70 0.37 -38.26
CA TYR A 318 3.58 -0.48 -38.64
C TYR A 318 3.50 -0.66 -40.17
N ALA A 319 3.72 0.40 -40.95
CA ALA A 319 3.78 0.34 -42.41
C ALA A 319 4.95 -0.53 -42.87
N SER A 320 6.12 -0.39 -42.28
CA SER A 320 7.31 -1.20 -42.58
C SER A 320 7.09 -2.68 -42.29
N ASP A 321 6.48 -3.02 -41.14
CA ASP A 321 6.17 -4.41 -40.76
C ASP A 321 5.10 -5.04 -41.68
N THR A 322 4.15 -4.25 -42.14
CA THR A 322 3.07 -4.72 -43.04
C THR A 322 3.61 -4.94 -44.45
N LEU A 323 4.46 -4.05 -44.93
CA LEU A 323 5.12 -4.16 -46.23
C LEU A 323 6.14 -5.32 -46.24
N GLY A 324 6.90 -5.50 -45.16
CA GLY A 324 7.83 -6.61 -45.02
C GLY A 324 7.18 -8.01 -45.03
N ARG A 325 5.97 -8.13 -44.54
CA ARG A 325 5.20 -9.37 -44.57
C ARG A 325 4.49 -9.64 -45.89
N SER A 326 4.38 -8.66 -46.76
CA SER A 326 3.77 -8.82 -48.10
C SER A 326 4.78 -9.32 -49.15
N PHE A 327 6.04 -9.41 -48.80
CA PHE A 327 7.14 -9.87 -49.69
C PHE A 327 7.78 -11.20 -49.25
N VAL A 328 7.25 -11.88 -48.25
CA VAL A 328 7.61 -13.24 -47.86
C VAL A 328 6.39 -14.17 -48.03
#